data_0d384c35c7abdb7077cc5f6e655b6d4e
#
_entry.id   0d384c35c7abdb7077cc5f6e655b6d4e
#
_cell.length_a   1.000
_cell.length_b   1.000
_cell.length_c   1.000
_cell.angle_alpha   90.00
_cell.angle_beta   90.00
_cell.angle_gamma   90.00
#
_symmetry.space_group_name_H-M   'P 1'
#
loop_
_entity.id
_entity.type
_entity.pdbx_description
1 polymer ?
#
loop_
_entity_poly.entity_id
_entity_poly.type
_entity_poly.pdbx_seq_one_letter_code
_entity_poly.pdbx_strand_id
1 'polypeptide(L)'
;MSIIARAWNTYQQLLVTNPWKTQIIGTGILVAVGDVITQQFVEKKGSHHDFVRTARMGVVGVIVAPVLRTWFLALDRIFPGTAKIDGLKKMLLDQSLFAPFMIGFFFSVTETLAGKRPYEIHKHRIGFVQLVAIFWNAYMSWMVNLPLSDDTVPRTNDVESMQ
;
A
#
# COMPACT_ATOMS: atom_id res chain seq x y z
N MET A 1 0.73 -9.37 -29.61
CA MET A 1 0.62 -8.79 -28.24
C MET A 1 0.33 -9.90 -27.25
N SER A 2 1.11 -10.03 -26.19
CA SER A 2 0.91 -11.04 -25.16
C SER A 2 -0.40 -10.79 -24.41
N ILE A 3 -1.02 -11.84 -23.85
CA ILE A 3 -2.24 -11.75 -23.02
C ILE A 3 -2.03 -10.77 -21.86
N ILE A 4 -0.84 -10.78 -21.28
CA ILE A 4 -0.43 -9.88 -20.19
C ILE A 4 -0.49 -8.41 -20.63
N ALA A 5 0.01 -8.07 -21.82
CA ALA A 5 0.00 -6.71 -22.33
C ALA A 5 -1.43 -6.20 -22.58
N ARG A 6 -2.34 -7.08 -23.05
CA ARG A 6 -3.76 -6.72 -23.22
C ARG A 6 -4.45 -6.48 -21.88
N ALA A 7 -4.22 -7.37 -20.90
CA ALA A 7 -4.77 -7.23 -19.56
C ALA A 7 -4.28 -5.93 -18.89
N TRP A 8 -3.00 -5.60 -19.03
CA TRP A 8 -2.43 -4.35 -18.53
C TRP A 8 -3.05 -3.11 -19.16
N ASN A 9 -3.17 -3.09 -20.49
CA ASN A 9 -3.81 -1.97 -21.19
C ASN A 9 -5.29 -1.80 -20.80
N THR A 10 -6.03 -2.90 -20.66
CA THR A 10 -7.42 -2.87 -20.20
C THR A 10 -7.51 -2.31 -18.77
N TYR A 11 -6.62 -2.75 -17.87
CA TYR A 11 -6.57 -2.23 -16.51
C TYR A 11 -6.27 -0.72 -16.47
N GLN A 12 -5.31 -0.25 -17.26
CA GLN A 12 -5.00 1.18 -17.38
C GLN A 12 -6.20 1.99 -17.91
N GLN A 13 -6.89 1.49 -18.92
CA GLN A 13 -8.11 2.14 -19.44
C GLN A 13 -9.21 2.21 -18.38
N LEU A 14 -9.42 1.13 -17.62
CA LEU A 14 -10.40 1.10 -16.53
C LEU A 14 -10.03 2.06 -15.38
N LEU A 15 -8.75 2.24 -15.08
CA LEU A 15 -8.30 3.23 -14.11
C LEU A 15 -8.62 4.67 -14.53
N VAL A 16 -8.56 4.96 -15.83
CA VAL A 16 -8.90 6.29 -16.37
C VAL A 16 -10.41 6.50 -16.43
N THR A 17 -11.17 5.51 -16.92
CA THR A 17 -12.62 5.63 -17.15
C THR A 17 -13.44 5.52 -15.86
N ASN A 18 -13.08 4.62 -14.96
CA ASN A 18 -13.78 4.34 -13.71
C ASN A 18 -12.83 4.15 -12.53
N PRO A 19 -12.08 5.19 -12.11
CA PRO A 19 -10.99 5.05 -11.16
C PRO A 19 -11.44 4.48 -9.79
N TRP A 20 -12.61 4.90 -9.30
CA TRP A 20 -13.14 4.42 -8.02
C TRP A 20 -13.45 2.92 -8.05
N LYS A 21 -14.21 2.48 -9.04
CA LYS A 21 -14.62 1.07 -9.16
C LYS A 21 -13.42 0.16 -9.37
N THR A 22 -12.51 0.55 -10.25
CA THR A 22 -11.33 -0.22 -10.58
C THR A 22 -10.41 -0.38 -9.36
N GLN A 23 -10.23 0.68 -8.59
CA GLN A 23 -9.39 0.63 -7.40
C GLN A 23 -10.03 -0.22 -6.28
N ILE A 24 -11.34 -0.08 -6.06
CA ILE A 24 -12.05 -0.86 -5.04
C ILE A 24 -11.98 -2.36 -5.37
N ILE A 25 -12.33 -2.73 -6.59
CA ILE A 25 -12.30 -4.13 -7.04
C ILE A 25 -10.86 -4.66 -7.03
N GLY A 26 -9.91 -3.89 -7.57
CA GLY A 26 -8.51 -4.27 -7.62
C GLY A 26 -7.91 -4.50 -6.24
N THR A 27 -8.19 -3.64 -5.27
CA THR A 27 -7.75 -3.81 -3.88
C THR A 27 -8.39 -5.04 -3.23
N GLY A 28 -9.68 -5.27 -3.45
CA GLY A 28 -10.36 -6.47 -2.95
C GLY A 28 -9.73 -7.76 -3.48
N ILE A 29 -9.47 -7.82 -4.79
CA ILE A 29 -8.80 -8.96 -5.42
C ILE A 29 -7.37 -9.13 -4.87
N LEU A 30 -6.61 -8.04 -4.75
CA LEU A 30 -5.24 -8.09 -4.27
C LEU A 30 -5.15 -8.63 -2.84
N VAL A 31 -6.04 -8.19 -1.95
CA VAL A 31 -6.09 -8.66 -0.56
C VAL A 31 -6.53 -10.14 -0.49
N ALA A 32 -7.49 -10.55 -1.31
CA ALA A 32 -7.90 -11.95 -1.41
C ALA A 32 -6.76 -12.84 -1.91
N VAL A 33 -6.04 -12.43 -2.95
CA VAL A 33 -4.86 -13.14 -3.46
C VAL A 33 -3.76 -13.23 -2.39
N GLY A 34 -3.54 -12.14 -1.63
CA GLY A 34 -2.60 -12.15 -0.50
C GLY A 34 -2.96 -13.19 0.56
N ASP A 35 -4.26 -13.37 0.87
CA ASP A 35 -4.72 -14.41 1.79
C ASP A 35 -4.53 -15.82 1.22
N VAL A 36 -4.79 -16.03 -0.09
CA VAL A 36 -4.50 -17.30 -0.76
C VAL A 36 -3.02 -17.65 -0.65
N ILE A 37 -2.15 -16.70 -0.96
CA ILE A 37 -0.70 -16.90 -0.84
C ILE A 37 -0.31 -17.25 0.59
N THR A 38 -0.85 -16.54 1.58
CA THR A 38 -0.59 -16.80 3.00
C THR A 38 -1.03 -18.20 3.39
N GLN A 39 -2.25 -18.62 3.02
CA GLN A 39 -2.77 -19.94 3.35
C GLN A 39 -1.96 -21.07 2.69
N GLN A 40 -1.51 -20.89 1.45
CA GLN A 40 -0.80 -21.93 0.71
C GLN A 40 0.68 -22.01 1.06
N PHE A 41 1.38 -20.86 1.13
CA PHE A 41 2.83 -20.85 1.29
C PHE A 41 3.28 -20.70 2.74
N VAL A 42 2.57 -19.94 3.57
CA VAL A 42 2.94 -19.69 4.97
C VAL A 42 2.29 -20.73 5.89
N GLU A 43 0.98 -20.91 5.77
CA GLU A 43 0.21 -21.84 6.61
C GLU A 43 0.24 -23.27 6.07
N LYS A 44 0.69 -23.48 4.84
CA LYS A 44 0.83 -24.78 4.16
C LYS A 44 -0.44 -25.65 4.21
N LYS A 45 -1.61 -25.01 4.09
CA LYS A 45 -2.91 -25.69 4.20
C LYS A 45 -3.21 -26.66 3.04
N GLY A 46 -2.59 -26.48 1.89
CA GLY A 46 -2.82 -27.32 0.70
C GLY A 46 -4.30 -27.41 0.32
N SER A 47 -4.88 -28.61 0.39
CA SER A 47 -6.30 -28.86 0.08
C SER A 47 -7.28 -28.32 1.13
N HIS A 48 -6.81 -27.99 2.34
CA HIS A 48 -7.63 -27.44 3.44
C HIS A 48 -7.74 -25.91 3.39
N HIS A 49 -7.77 -25.35 2.19
CA HIS A 49 -7.92 -23.92 1.97
C HIS A 49 -9.26 -23.39 2.52
N ASP A 50 -9.22 -22.31 3.28
CA ASP A 50 -10.41 -21.66 3.82
C ASP A 50 -10.91 -20.56 2.87
N PHE A 51 -11.80 -20.95 1.95
CA PHE A 51 -12.41 -20.03 0.99
C PHE A 51 -13.25 -18.93 1.65
N VAL A 52 -13.86 -19.22 2.80
CA VAL A 52 -14.68 -18.23 3.52
C VAL A 52 -13.79 -17.13 4.08
N ARG A 53 -12.61 -17.48 4.59
CA ARG A 53 -11.60 -16.52 5.05
C ARG A 53 -11.11 -15.67 3.87
N THR A 54 -10.81 -16.27 2.73
CA THR A 54 -10.37 -15.55 1.53
C THR A 54 -11.44 -14.58 1.03
N ALA A 55 -12.71 -14.99 1.00
CA ALA A 55 -13.82 -14.12 0.64
C ALA A 55 -13.95 -12.93 1.62
N ARG A 56 -13.84 -13.17 2.94
CA ARG A 56 -13.82 -12.09 3.95
C ARG A 56 -12.66 -11.12 3.72
N MET A 57 -11.46 -11.62 3.43
CA MET A 57 -10.30 -10.77 3.14
C MET A 57 -10.52 -9.92 1.87
N GLY A 58 -11.18 -10.47 0.85
CA GLY A 58 -11.60 -9.69 -0.31
C GLY A 58 -12.56 -8.56 0.07
N VAL A 59 -13.54 -8.82 0.94
CA VAL A 59 -14.46 -7.80 1.46
C VAL A 59 -13.72 -6.73 2.28
N VAL A 60 -12.76 -7.13 3.12
CA VAL A 60 -11.87 -6.18 3.83
C VAL A 60 -11.19 -5.24 2.85
N GLY A 61 -10.61 -5.78 1.75
CA GLY A 61 -9.97 -4.97 0.71
C GLY A 61 -10.92 -3.98 0.05
N VAL A 62 -12.18 -4.37 -0.19
CA VAL A 62 -13.23 -3.48 -0.73
C VAL A 62 -13.56 -2.34 0.24
N ILE A 63 -13.64 -2.63 1.56
CA ILE A 63 -13.92 -1.62 2.59
C ILE A 63 -12.73 -0.66 2.78
N VAL A 64 -11.51 -1.17 2.72
CA VAL A 64 -10.28 -0.41 2.91
C VAL A 64 -9.99 0.50 1.72
N ALA A 65 -10.31 0.09 0.49
CA ALA A 65 -9.97 0.80 -0.72
C ALA A 65 -10.45 2.27 -0.77
N PRO A 66 -11.71 2.62 -0.43
CA PRO A 66 -12.16 4.01 -0.44
C PRO A 66 -11.45 4.86 0.62
N VAL A 67 -11.08 4.28 1.76
CA VAL A 67 -10.32 4.99 2.82
C VAL A 67 -8.94 5.35 2.30
N LEU A 68 -8.22 4.38 1.70
CA LEU A 68 -6.92 4.62 1.07
C LEU A 68 -7.00 5.71 -0.01
N ARG A 69 -7.98 5.60 -0.91
CA ARG A 69 -8.13 6.57 -2.00
C ARG A 69 -8.39 7.98 -1.49
N THR A 70 -9.30 8.12 -0.53
CA THR A 70 -9.63 9.43 0.05
C THR A 70 -8.39 10.06 0.71
N TRP A 71 -7.60 9.25 1.40
CA TRP A 71 -6.35 9.70 2.00
C TRP A 71 -5.35 10.21 0.97
N PHE A 72 -5.08 9.44 -0.10
CA PHE A 72 -4.13 9.88 -1.13
C PHE A 72 -4.62 11.12 -1.87
N LEU A 73 -5.92 11.25 -2.13
CA LEU A 73 -6.48 12.47 -2.69
C LEU A 73 -6.35 13.67 -1.74
N ALA A 74 -6.49 13.45 -0.43
CA ALA A 74 -6.26 14.48 0.57
C ALA A 74 -4.79 14.91 0.60
N LEU A 75 -3.85 13.96 0.58
CA LEU A 75 -2.41 14.25 0.51
C LEU A 75 -2.03 15.06 -0.74
N ASP A 76 -2.60 14.72 -1.89
CA ASP A 76 -2.35 15.44 -3.15
C ASP A 76 -2.92 16.86 -3.10
N ARG A 77 -4.00 17.06 -2.36
CA ARG A 77 -4.61 18.39 -2.17
C ARG A 77 -3.83 19.25 -1.18
N ILE A 78 -3.27 18.63 -0.13
CA ILE A 78 -2.47 19.32 0.90
C ILE A 78 -1.09 19.71 0.34
N PHE A 79 -0.50 18.81 -0.44
CA PHE A 79 0.82 19.00 -1.05
C PHE A 79 0.74 18.88 -2.57
N PRO A 80 0.27 19.91 -3.29
CA PRO A 80 0.10 19.84 -4.75
C PRO A 80 1.41 19.85 -5.53
N GLY A 81 2.54 20.03 -4.86
CA GLY A 81 3.86 20.10 -5.47
C GLY A 81 4.34 18.73 -6.00
N THR A 82 5.12 18.76 -7.09
CA THR A 82 5.78 17.60 -7.68
C THR A 82 7.26 17.47 -7.29
N ALA A 83 7.76 18.41 -6.47
CA ALA A 83 9.13 18.41 -6.00
C ALA A 83 9.43 17.17 -5.12
N LYS A 84 10.67 16.67 -5.16
CA LYS A 84 11.11 15.54 -4.32
C LYS A 84 10.81 15.76 -2.83
N ILE A 85 10.91 17.02 -2.37
CA ILE A 85 10.64 17.40 -0.98
C ILE A 85 9.15 17.26 -0.61
N ASP A 86 8.24 17.51 -1.55
CA ASP A 86 6.80 17.32 -1.32
C ASP A 86 6.44 15.84 -1.28
N GLY A 87 7.10 15.02 -2.08
CA GLY A 87 7.00 13.55 -1.99
C GLY A 87 7.44 13.04 -0.62
N LEU A 88 8.55 13.56 -0.08
CA LEU A 88 9.05 13.20 1.25
C LEU A 88 8.06 13.60 2.35
N LYS A 89 7.48 14.82 2.27
CA LYS A 89 6.46 15.27 3.23
C LYS A 89 5.21 14.39 3.19
N LYS A 90 4.72 14.05 1.98
CA LYS A 90 3.60 13.11 1.80
C LYS A 90 3.90 11.76 2.45
N MET A 91 5.09 11.21 2.21
CA MET A 91 5.53 9.95 2.77
C MET A 91 5.60 10.01 4.31
N LEU A 92 6.22 11.04 4.88
CA LEU A 92 6.33 11.18 6.34
C LEU A 92 4.96 11.30 7.00
N LEU A 93 4.04 12.06 6.42
CA LEU A 93 2.68 12.20 6.95
C LEU A 93 1.89 10.89 6.83
N ASP A 94 2.00 10.22 5.70
CA ASP A 94 1.40 8.90 5.48
C ASP A 94 1.86 7.89 6.53
N GLN A 95 3.15 7.78 6.73
CA GLN A 95 3.75 6.80 7.61
C GLN A 95 3.57 7.14 9.10
N SER A 96 3.56 8.41 9.46
CA SER A 96 3.44 8.82 10.87
C SER A 96 2.00 8.83 11.37
N LEU A 97 1.06 9.18 10.52
CA LEU A 97 -0.35 9.36 10.90
C LEU A 97 -1.25 8.27 10.34
N PHE A 98 -1.17 8.04 9.03
CA PHE A 98 -2.12 7.17 8.35
C PHE A 98 -1.80 5.68 8.51
N ALA A 99 -0.54 5.28 8.47
CA ALA A 99 -0.17 3.88 8.61
C ALA A 99 -0.58 3.30 9.98
N PRO A 100 -0.35 3.95 11.14
CA PRO A 100 -0.85 3.47 12.42
C PRO A 100 -2.38 3.38 12.47
N PHE A 101 -3.08 4.40 11.94
CA PHE A 101 -4.53 4.40 11.83
C PHE A 101 -5.02 3.24 10.97
N MET A 102 -4.43 3.04 9.79
CA MET A 102 -4.82 1.97 8.86
C MET A 102 -4.60 0.57 9.42
N ILE A 103 -3.53 0.36 10.17
CA ILE A 103 -3.26 -0.91 10.84
C ILE A 103 -4.39 -1.21 11.83
N GLY A 104 -4.74 -0.27 12.69
CA GLY A 104 -5.85 -0.41 13.65
C GLY A 104 -7.19 -0.63 12.95
N PHE A 105 -7.48 0.14 11.90
CA PHE A 105 -8.68 0.02 11.10
C PHE A 105 -8.79 -1.34 10.42
N PHE A 106 -7.73 -1.79 9.76
CA PHE A 106 -7.68 -3.08 9.08
C PHE A 106 -7.94 -4.25 10.03
N PHE A 107 -7.28 -4.27 11.20
CA PHE A 107 -7.51 -5.29 12.21
C PHE A 107 -8.95 -5.24 12.74
N SER A 108 -9.49 -4.06 13.02
CA SER A 108 -10.85 -3.91 13.51
C SER A 108 -11.88 -4.46 12.52
N VAL A 109 -11.74 -4.14 11.23
CA VAL A 109 -12.63 -4.66 10.18
C VAL A 109 -12.49 -6.17 10.04
N THR A 110 -11.25 -6.68 10.03
CA THR A 110 -10.97 -8.12 9.88
C THR A 110 -11.55 -8.94 11.02
N GLU A 111 -11.36 -8.51 12.27
CA GLU A 111 -11.88 -9.21 13.46
C GLU A 111 -13.43 -9.13 13.54
N THR A 112 -14.01 -7.99 13.18
CA THR A 112 -15.47 -7.83 13.11
C THR A 112 -16.08 -8.79 12.09
N LEU A 113 -15.49 -8.89 10.90
CA LEU A 113 -15.94 -9.84 9.86
C LEU A 113 -15.68 -11.30 10.25
N ALA A 114 -14.71 -11.57 11.11
CA ALA A 114 -14.46 -12.90 11.66
C ALA A 114 -15.44 -13.27 12.81
N GLY A 115 -16.37 -12.39 13.18
CA GLY A 115 -17.34 -12.60 14.27
C GLY A 115 -16.75 -12.49 15.67
N LYS A 116 -15.54 -11.92 15.81
CA LYS A 116 -14.89 -11.69 17.10
C LYS A 116 -15.19 -10.28 17.58
N ARG A 117 -15.34 -10.11 18.90
CA ARG A 117 -15.54 -8.77 19.47
C ARG A 117 -14.27 -7.94 19.32
N PRO A 118 -14.36 -6.68 18.86
CA PRO A 118 -13.21 -5.80 18.65
C PRO A 118 -12.33 -5.59 19.89
N TYR A 119 -12.91 -5.80 21.09
CA TYR A 119 -12.22 -5.61 22.37
C TYR A 119 -11.17 -6.71 22.69
N GLU A 120 -11.27 -7.88 22.06
CA GLU A 120 -10.31 -8.97 22.24
C GLU A 120 -9.10 -8.90 21.28
N ILE A 121 -8.97 -7.78 20.56
CA ILE A 121 -7.78 -7.53 19.75
C ILE A 121 -6.60 -7.50 20.71
N HIS A 122 -5.83 -8.56 20.70
CA HIS A 122 -4.68 -8.74 21.58
C HIS A 122 -3.77 -7.51 21.49
N LYS A 123 -3.70 -6.72 22.57
CA LYS A 123 -2.85 -5.52 22.71
C LYS A 123 -1.42 -5.76 22.19
N HIS A 124 -0.91 -6.97 22.40
CA HIS A 124 0.42 -7.38 21.95
C HIS A 124 0.59 -7.47 20.44
N ARG A 125 -0.45 -7.87 19.66
CA ARG A 125 -0.36 -7.95 18.21
C ARG A 125 -0.32 -6.57 17.56
N ILE A 126 -1.16 -5.66 18.02
CA ILE A 126 -1.19 -4.27 17.52
C ILE A 126 0.15 -3.60 17.85
N GLY A 127 0.63 -3.73 19.09
CA GLY A 127 1.91 -3.16 19.52
C GLY A 127 3.08 -3.68 18.69
N PHE A 128 3.14 -4.98 18.40
CA PHE A 128 4.20 -5.56 17.58
C PHE A 128 4.18 -5.04 16.14
N VAL A 129 3.00 -5.01 15.50
CA VAL A 129 2.87 -4.49 14.13
C VAL A 129 3.20 -3.00 14.08
N GLN A 130 2.81 -2.25 15.11
CA GLN A 130 3.15 -0.83 15.24
C GLN A 130 4.67 -0.62 15.35
N LEU A 131 5.36 -1.43 16.15
CA LEU A 131 6.82 -1.40 16.26
C LEU A 131 7.49 -1.70 14.91
N VAL A 132 7.05 -2.75 14.21
CA VAL A 132 7.57 -3.10 12.88
C VAL A 132 7.34 -1.94 11.90
N ALA A 133 6.16 -1.31 11.92
CA ALA A 133 5.86 -0.16 11.08
C ALA A 133 6.77 1.04 11.39
N ILE A 134 7.05 1.32 12.67
CA ILE A 134 7.97 2.39 13.09
C ILE A 134 9.39 2.12 12.58
N PHE A 135 9.91 0.89 12.76
CA PHE A 135 11.25 0.52 12.26
C PHE A 135 11.31 0.60 10.73
N TRP A 136 10.28 0.12 10.03
CA TRP A 136 10.19 0.22 8.59
C TRP A 136 10.20 1.67 8.11
N ASN A 137 9.46 2.53 8.78
CA ASN A 137 9.39 3.96 8.46
C ASN A 137 10.72 4.67 8.72
N ALA A 138 11.39 4.33 9.82
CA ALA A 138 12.73 4.83 10.11
C ALA A 138 13.74 4.39 9.03
N TYR A 139 13.69 3.12 8.61
CA TYR A 139 14.51 2.60 7.53
C TYR A 139 14.24 3.31 6.20
N MET A 140 12.98 3.46 5.81
CA MET A 140 12.60 4.15 4.57
C MET A 140 13.02 5.61 4.59
N SER A 141 12.83 6.30 5.73
CA SER A 141 13.28 7.68 5.90
C SER A 141 14.79 7.81 5.79
N TRP A 142 15.55 6.87 6.40
CA TRP A 142 16.99 6.84 6.27
C TRP A 142 17.43 6.59 4.83
N MET A 143 16.82 5.63 4.13
CA MET A 143 17.14 5.27 2.76
C MET A 143 16.87 6.42 1.76
N VAL A 144 15.79 7.17 1.95
CA VAL A 144 15.45 8.34 1.12
C VAL A 144 16.42 9.51 1.36
N ASN A 145 16.96 9.63 2.57
CA ASN A 145 17.93 10.66 2.93
C ASN A 145 19.39 10.25 2.69
N LEU A 146 19.64 9.03 2.20
CA LEU A 146 20.97 8.69 1.70
C LEU A 146 21.30 9.65 0.55
N PRO A 147 22.44 10.34 0.59
CA PRO A 147 22.88 11.15 -0.54
C PRO A 147 23.11 10.17 -1.69
N LEU A 148 22.17 10.20 -2.65
CA LEU A 148 22.47 9.65 -3.97
C LEU A 148 23.67 10.48 -4.44
N SER A 149 24.83 9.85 -4.50
CA SER A 149 26.03 10.50 -5.03
C SER A 149 25.67 11.11 -6.39
N ASP A 150 25.74 12.42 -6.47
CA ASP A 150 25.40 13.23 -7.64
C ASP A 150 26.43 13.05 -8.79
N ASP A 151 27.18 11.97 -8.74
CA ASP A 151 28.29 11.67 -9.65
C ASP A 151 27.86 11.16 -11.04
N THR A 152 26.55 11.10 -11.31
CA THR A 152 26.05 10.59 -12.59
C THR A 152 25.40 11.63 -13.50
N VAL A 153 25.28 12.88 -13.05
CA VAL A 153 24.81 13.98 -13.90
C VAL A 153 26.01 14.80 -14.37
N PRO A 154 26.40 14.72 -15.65
CA PRO A 154 27.43 15.59 -16.20
C PRO A 154 26.97 17.05 -15.97
N ARG A 155 27.80 17.83 -15.29
CA ARG A 155 27.52 19.26 -15.13
C ARG A 155 27.47 19.90 -16.51
N THR A 156 26.45 20.68 -16.75
CA THR A 156 26.28 21.42 -18.01
C THR A 156 27.51 22.26 -18.42
N ASN A 157 28.37 22.55 -17.48
CA ASN A 157 29.62 23.30 -17.71
C ASN A 157 30.70 22.44 -18.43
N ASP A 158 30.61 21.11 -18.40
CA ASP A 158 31.58 20.23 -19.08
C ASP A 158 31.28 20.11 -20.58
N VAL A 159 30.05 20.48 -21.00
CA VAL A 159 29.67 20.46 -22.42
C VAL A 159 30.07 21.72 -23.16
N GLU A 160 30.19 22.86 -22.50
CA GLU A 160 30.62 24.14 -23.08
C GLU A 160 32.14 24.21 -23.34
N SER A 161 32.91 23.37 -22.64
CA SER A 161 34.37 23.35 -22.82
C SER A 161 34.84 22.44 -23.98
N MET A 162 33.93 21.72 -24.67
CA MET A 162 34.20 20.82 -25.80
C MET A 162 33.79 21.42 -27.15
N GLN A 163 33.35 22.69 -27.22
CA GLN A 163 33.16 23.43 -28.48
C GLN A 163 34.25 24.47 -28.64
#